data_39f7e40f8c570359b43d742186b0f7b4
#
_entry.id   39f7e40f8c570359b43d742186b0f7b4
#
_cell.length_a   1.000
_cell.length_b   1.000
_cell.length_c   1.000
_cell.angle_alpha   90.00
_cell.angle_beta   90.00
_cell.angle_gamma   90.00
#
_symmetry.space_group_name_H-M   'P 1'
#
loop_
_entity.id
_entity.type
_entity.pdbx_description
1 polymer ?
#
loop_
_entity_poly.entity_id
_entity_poly.type
_entity_poly.pdbx_seq_one_letter_code
_entity_poly.pdbx_strand_id
1 'polypeptide(L)'
;MRRREHRHCLRGRAFWGTLLVSVLMVATGTFGLSGCSQGGASSTLQPYALPYDQKALEPFISQKTFEFHYGKHYQGYLDKANELLRGSSLAQLPLEEIMKQTATSPDKVALFNNAAQAWNHEFFWKSLKPGGSKPEGELLKKIQASFGSLDSLKRLLLDASLAQFGSGWAWLVLEGDTLKVVKTGNADNPLLHGQVPLLTIDVWEHAYYLDYQNRRGDYVKAIIDNLLNWDFAAANLPKS
;
A
#
# COMPACT_ATOMS: atom_id res chain seq x y z
N MET A 1 33.04 54.92 -7.16
CA MET A 1 34.47 55.01 -7.52
C MET A 1 34.84 53.67 -8.15
N ARG A 2 34.92 53.60 -9.49
CA ARG A 2 36.12 53.65 -10.36
C ARG A 2 37.16 52.59 -9.92
N ARG A 3 37.71 51.70 -10.74
CA ARG A 3 37.93 51.58 -12.22
C ARG A 3 38.29 50.11 -12.50
N ARG A 4 37.93 49.44 -13.58
CA ARG A 4 38.59 49.34 -14.90
C ARG A 4 40.04 48.84 -14.82
N GLU A 5 40.46 47.89 -15.56
CA GLU A 5 40.56 47.40 -16.96
C GLU A 5 41.92 46.62 -16.97
N HIS A 6 42.33 45.75 -17.78
CA HIS A 6 42.44 45.62 -19.24
C HIS A 6 42.90 44.22 -19.64
N ARG A 7 42.41 43.88 -20.80
CA ARG A 7 42.86 42.94 -21.82
C ARG A 7 44.37 42.81 -22.01
N HIS A 8 44.86 41.66 -22.51
CA HIS A 8 45.59 41.59 -23.77
C HIS A 8 45.58 40.20 -24.41
N CYS A 9 45.30 40.26 -25.73
CA CYS A 9 45.30 39.21 -26.71
C CYS A 9 46.67 39.23 -27.40
N LEU A 10 47.29 38.08 -27.71
CA LEU A 10 48.31 37.99 -28.75
C LEU A 10 48.19 36.68 -29.54
N ARG A 11 48.04 36.85 -30.84
CA ARG A 11 48.12 35.86 -31.92
C ARG A 11 49.59 35.56 -32.22
N GLY A 12 49.90 34.33 -32.60
CA GLY A 12 51.17 33.98 -33.23
C GLY A 12 51.07 32.74 -34.12
N ARG A 13 51.47 32.89 -35.37
CA ARG A 13 51.23 32.07 -36.57
C ARG A 13 52.19 30.89 -36.69
N ALA A 14 51.67 29.84 -37.24
CA ALA A 14 52.19 28.79 -38.14
C ALA A 14 53.68 28.64 -38.40
N PHE A 15 54.17 27.38 -38.36
CA PHE A 15 55.16 26.90 -39.33
C PHE A 15 54.90 25.40 -39.65
N TRP A 16 55.03 25.11 -40.94
CA TRP A 16 54.87 23.79 -41.53
C TRP A 16 56.15 22.97 -41.37
N GLY A 17 56.01 21.68 -41.12
CA GLY A 17 57.10 20.73 -41.20
C GLY A 17 56.58 19.32 -41.37
N THR A 18 56.51 18.88 -42.60
CA THR A 18 56.21 17.50 -43.01
C THR A 18 57.41 16.59 -42.69
N LEU A 19 57.21 15.52 -41.90
CA LEU A 19 58.11 14.36 -41.93
C LEU A 19 57.27 13.05 -41.86
N LEU A 20 57.38 12.31 -42.96
CA LEU A 20 56.92 10.92 -43.07
C LEU A 20 57.85 10.01 -42.29
N VAL A 21 57.33 9.26 -41.34
CA VAL A 21 57.99 8.04 -40.87
C VAL A 21 56.93 6.94 -40.62
N SER A 22 57.33 5.79 -41.10
CA SER A 22 56.59 4.56 -41.34
C SER A 22 55.86 3.94 -40.14
N VAL A 23 54.76 3.33 -40.50
CA VAL A 23 53.86 2.42 -39.78
C VAL A 23 54.57 1.30 -39.08
N LEU A 24 54.31 1.11 -37.81
CA LEU A 24 54.35 -0.18 -37.15
C LEU A 24 53.03 -0.37 -36.40
N MET A 25 52.13 -1.18 -36.94
CA MET A 25 50.90 -1.60 -36.25
C MET A 25 51.24 -2.51 -35.10
N VAL A 26 51.04 -2.04 -33.87
CA VAL A 26 50.91 -2.89 -32.72
C VAL A 26 49.42 -2.87 -32.35
N ALA A 27 48.75 -3.99 -32.64
CA ALA A 27 47.38 -4.20 -32.23
C ALA A 27 47.37 -4.44 -30.69
N THR A 28 47.16 -3.40 -29.90
CA THR A 28 46.83 -3.57 -28.48
C THR A 28 45.31 -3.73 -28.39
N GLY A 29 44.91 -5.00 -28.19
CA GLY A 29 43.52 -5.31 -27.85
C GLY A 29 43.13 -4.65 -26.53
N THR A 30 42.41 -3.55 -26.59
CA THR A 30 41.71 -3.03 -25.43
C THR A 30 40.52 -3.95 -25.16
N PHE A 31 40.66 -4.83 -24.16
CA PHE A 31 39.51 -5.45 -23.51
C PHE A 31 38.68 -4.35 -22.88
N GLY A 32 37.65 -3.92 -23.61
CA GLY A 32 36.58 -3.12 -23.07
C GLY A 32 35.81 -3.95 -22.06
N LEU A 33 36.08 -3.73 -20.76
CA LEU A 33 35.17 -4.14 -19.70
C LEU A 33 33.85 -3.35 -19.92
N SER A 34 32.95 -3.93 -20.72
CA SER A 34 31.55 -3.54 -20.71
C SER A 34 31.00 -3.89 -19.33
N GLY A 35 31.12 -2.95 -18.40
CA GLY A 35 30.37 -2.98 -17.18
C GLY A 35 28.89 -2.91 -17.55
N CYS A 36 28.23 -4.08 -17.61
CA CYS A 36 26.79 -4.15 -17.54
C CYS A 36 26.39 -3.57 -16.18
N SER A 37 26.14 -2.30 -16.12
CA SER A 37 25.30 -1.71 -15.08
C SER A 37 23.93 -2.37 -15.26
N GLN A 38 23.70 -3.45 -14.57
CA GLN A 38 22.36 -3.94 -14.33
C GLN A 38 21.69 -2.88 -13.44
N GLY A 39 21.15 -1.85 -14.06
CA GLY A 39 20.13 -1.02 -13.47
C GLY A 39 18.91 -1.92 -13.26
N GLY A 40 18.88 -2.66 -12.15
CA GLY A 40 17.68 -3.35 -11.73
C GLY A 40 16.57 -2.32 -11.67
N ALA A 41 15.58 -2.44 -12.55
CA ALA A 41 14.39 -1.62 -12.49
C ALA A 41 13.80 -1.84 -11.08
N SER A 42 13.88 -0.83 -10.23
CA SER A 42 13.22 -0.86 -8.92
C SER A 42 11.72 -1.02 -9.20
N SER A 43 11.13 -2.14 -8.78
CA SER A 43 9.67 -2.28 -8.91
C SER A 43 9.03 -1.21 -8.03
N THR A 44 8.18 -0.39 -8.63
CA THR A 44 7.43 0.64 -7.91
C THR A 44 6.09 0.05 -7.52
N LEU A 45 5.73 0.13 -6.24
CA LEU A 45 4.39 -0.23 -5.77
C LEU A 45 3.35 0.62 -6.52
N GLN A 46 2.41 -0.05 -7.16
CA GLN A 46 1.36 0.61 -7.93
C GLN A 46 0.07 0.69 -7.12
N PRO A 47 -0.73 1.74 -7.30
CA PRO A 47 -2.04 1.82 -6.67
C PRO A 47 -2.92 0.65 -7.10
N TYR A 48 -3.63 0.07 -6.14
CA TYR A 48 -4.66 -0.93 -6.42
C TYR A 48 -5.76 -0.31 -7.31
N ALA A 49 -5.99 -0.88 -8.47
CA ALA A 49 -7.07 -0.45 -9.35
C ALA A 49 -8.42 -0.86 -8.75
N LEU A 50 -9.26 0.13 -8.42
CA LEU A 50 -10.58 -0.12 -7.86
C LEU A 50 -11.45 -0.91 -8.85
N PRO A 51 -12.18 -1.94 -8.40
CA PRO A 51 -13.08 -2.71 -9.27
C PRO A 51 -14.44 -2.02 -9.49
N TYR A 52 -14.63 -0.81 -8.95
CA TYR A 52 -15.87 -0.03 -9.03
C TYR A 52 -15.57 1.48 -9.12
N ASP A 53 -16.53 2.23 -9.61
CA ASP A 53 -16.44 3.70 -9.67
C ASP A 53 -16.46 4.31 -8.25
N GLN A 54 -15.78 5.45 -8.08
CA GLN A 54 -15.69 6.13 -6.79
C GLN A 54 -17.04 6.59 -6.22
N LYS A 55 -18.08 6.72 -7.05
CA LYS A 55 -19.45 7.03 -6.63
C LYS A 55 -20.27 5.79 -6.28
N ALA A 56 -19.77 4.61 -6.62
CA ALA A 56 -20.56 3.39 -6.52
C ALA A 56 -20.90 2.97 -5.07
N LEU A 57 -20.23 3.58 -4.08
CA LEU A 57 -20.49 3.35 -2.65
C LEU A 57 -21.47 4.37 -2.04
N GLU A 58 -21.95 5.34 -2.83
CA GLU A 58 -23.01 6.26 -2.37
C GLU A 58 -24.33 5.51 -2.16
N PRO A 59 -25.15 5.95 -1.21
CA PRO A 59 -25.01 7.13 -0.35
C PRO A 59 -24.20 6.89 0.94
N PHE A 60 -23.57 5.72 1.10
CA PHE A 60 -22.93 5.30 2.35
C PHE A 60 -21.51 5.85 2.52
N ILE A 61 -20.77 6.01 1.43
CA ILE A 61 -19.48 6.71 1.37
C ILE A 61 -19.55 7.64 0.18
N SER A 62 -19.42 8.96 0.41
CA SER A 62 -19.50 9.95 -0.66
C SER A 62 -18.27 9.90 -1.56
N GLN A 63 -18.45 10.31 -2.83
CA GLN A 63 -17.32 10.52 -3.74
C GLN A 63 -16.25 11.42 -3.13
N LYS A 64 -16.65 12.47 -2.41
CA LYS A 64 -15.72 13.40 -1.76
C LYS A 64 -14.84 12.69 -0.71
N THR A 65 -15.44 11.87 0.14
CA THR A 65 -14.66 11.04 1.08
C THR A 65 -13.70 10.14 0.34
N PHE A 66 -14.15 9.52 -0.74
CA PHE A 66 -13.34 8.61 -1.56
C PHE A 66 -12.15 9.31 -2.23
N GLU A 67 -12.34 10.52 -2.76
CA GLU A 67 -11.28 11.33 -3.37
C GLU A 67 -10.14 11.63 -2.38
N PHE A 68 -10.46 11.88 -1.11
CA PHE A 68 -9.44 12.07 -0.08
C PHE A 68 -8.87 10.75 0.42
N HIS A 69 -9.72 9.78 0.70
CA HIS A 69 -9.32 8.52 1.31
C HIS A 69 -8.44 7.68 0.36
N TYR A 70 -8.91 7.46 -0.87
CA TYR A 70 -8.14 6.75 -1.90
C TYR A 70 -7.08 7.65 -2.55
N GLY A 71 -7.49 8.85 -2.99
CA GLY A 71 -6.64 9.70 -3.82
C GLY A 71 -5.59 10.51 -3.06
N LYS A 72 -5.68 10.62 -1.73
CA LYS A 72 -4.69 11.34 -0.91
C LYS A 72 -4.08 10.48 0.17
N HIS A 73 -4.86 9.87 1.06
CA HIS A 73 -4.31 9.08 2.16
C HIS A 73 -3.64 7.80 1.67
N TYR A 74 -4.35 6.95 0.96
CA TYR A 74 -3.80 5.71 0.41
C TYR A 74 -2.63 5.98 -0.57
N GLN A 75 -2.81 6.92 -1.50
CA GLN A 75 -1.75 7.29 -2.44
C GLN A 75 -0.51 7.82 -1.71
N GLY A 76 -0.70 8.65 -0.68
CA GLY A 76 0.41 9.17 0.14
C GLY A 76 1.20 8.07 0.85
N TYR A 77 0.54 7.01 1.34
CA TYR A 77 1.23 5.85 1.91
C TYR A 77 2.06 5.11 0.87
N LEU A 78 1.52 4.88 -0.32
CA LEU A 78 2.26 4.25 -1.44
C LEU A 78 3.46 5.08 -1.87
N ASP A 79 3.27 6.38 -2.06
CA ASP A 79 4.33 7.29 -2.48
C ASP A 79 5.47 7.31 -1.47
N LYS A 80 5.13 7.35 -0.17
CA LYS A 80 6.13 7.33 0.90
C LYS A 80 6.83 5.98 1.03
N ALA A 81 6.10 4.87 0.89
CA ALA A 81 6.71 3.55 0.85
C ALA A 81 7.68 3.43 -0.33
N ASN A 82 7.28 3.85 -1.53
CA ASN A 82 8.13 3.88 -2.72
C ASN A 82 9.39 4.75 -2.54
N GLU A 83 9.26 5.91 -1.90
CA GLU A 83 10.40 6.76 -1.55
C GLU A 83 11.41 6.02 -0.68
N LEU A 84 10.93 5.38 0.39
CA LEU A 84 11.74 4.65 1.36
C LEU A 84 12.34 3.35 0.80
N LEU A 85 11.77 2.81 -0.25
CA LEU A 85 12.23 1.60 -0.93
C LEU A 85 13.34 1.87 -1.95
N ARG A 86 13.63 3.13 -2.29
CA ARG A 86 14.67 3.45 -3.30
C ARG A 86 16.04 2.89 -2.90
N GLY A 87 16.60 2.07 -3.78
CA GLY A 87 17.89 1.42 -3.56
C GLY A 87 17.87 0.28 -2.54
N SER A 88 16.71 -0.07 -2.00
CA SER A 88 16.55 -1.21 -1.09
C SER A 88 16.30 -2.52 -1.85
N SER A 89 16.87 -3.62 -1.35
CA SER A 89 16.54 -4.96 -1.85
C SER A 89 15.06 -5.32 -1.64
N LEU A 90 14.39 -4.69 -0.69
CA LEU A 90 12.96 -4.90 -0.42
C LEU A 90 12.07 -4.36 -1.55
N ALA A 91 12.55 -3.46 -2.41
CA ALA A 91 11.78 -2.89 -3.51
C ALA A 91 11.29 -3.91 -4.55
N GLN A 92 11.83 -5.12 -4.54
CA GLN A 92 11.43 -6.21 -5.43
C GLN A 92 10.37 -7.14 -4.83
N LEU A 93 10.04 -6.93 -3.55
CA LEU A 93 9.11 -7.80 -2.83
C LEU A 93 7.66 -7.30 -2.96
N PRO A 94 6.67 -8.21 -2.88
CA PRO A 94 5.29 -7.83 -2.70
C PRO A 94 5.08 -7.00 -1.42
N LEU A 95 4.08 -6.13 -1.41
CA LEU A 95 3.77 -5.23 -0.30
C LEU A 95 3.61 -5.96 1.03
N GLU A 96 2.97 -7.13 1.02
CA GLU A 96 2.80 -7.99 2.20
C GLU A 96 4.14 -8.46 2.78
N GLU A 97 5.08 -8.85 1.93
CA GLU A 97 6.41 -9.29 2.37
C GLU A 97 7.26 -8.12 2.89
N ILE A 98 7.16 -6.94 2.27
CA ILE A 98 7.80 -5.71 2.77
C ILE A 98 7.31 -5.43 4.19
N MET A 99 5.99 -5.45 4.39
CA MET A 99 5.37 -5.23 5.69
C MET A 99 5.86 -6.23 6.74
N LYS A 100 5.79 -7.55 6.45
CA LYS A 100 6.24 -8.60 7.37
C LYS A 100 7.71 -8.47 7.75
N GLN A 101 8.59 -8.17 6.77
CA GLN A 101 10.03 -8.05 7.01
C GLN A 101 10.43 -6.77 7.75
N THR A 102 9.55 -5.77 7.79
CA THR A 102 9.82 -4.48 8.44
C THR A 102 9.15 -4.33 9.80
N ALA A 103 8.16 -5.16 10.12
CA ALA A 103 7.31 -5.06 11.30
C ALA A 103 8.07 -5.01 12.64
N THR A 104 9.19 -5.73 12.74
CA THR A 104 10.00 -5.82 13.97
C THR A 104 11.33 -5.06 13.88
N SER A 105 11.55 -4.27 12.82
CA SER A 105 12.79 -3.56 12.56
C SER A 105 12.70 -2.11 13.04
N PRO A 106 13.34 -1.74 14.15
CA PRO A 106 13.25 -0.37 14.70
C PRO A 106 13.74 0.72 13.75
N ASP A 107 14.69 0.40 12.87
CA ASP A 107 15.24 1.29 11.85
C ASP A 107 14.30 1.43 10.62
N LYS A 108 13.29 0.60 10.49
CA LYS A 108 12.35 0.55 9.36
C LYS A 108 10.91 0.91 9.73
N VAL A 109 10.67 1.47 10.91
CA VAL A 109 9.32 1.82 11.38
C VAL A 109 8.56 2.70 10.37
N ALA A 110 9.24 3.67 9.75
CA ALA A 110 8.61 4.52 8.73
C ALA A 110 8.18 3.71 7.49
N LEU A 111 9.03 2.79 7.01
CA LEU A 111 8.68 1.91 5.89
C LEU A 111 7.55 0.96 6.27
N PHE A 112 7.64 0.32 7.43
CA PHE A 112 6.58 -0.52 7.96
C PHE A 112 5.23 0.20 7.99
N ASN A 113 5.15 1.36 8.63
CA ASN A 113 3.91 2.11 8.75
C ASN A 113 3.28 2.42 7.40
N ASN A 114 4.08 2.87 6.42
CA ASN A 114 3.54 3.22 5.11
C ASN A 114 3.17 1.98 4.28
N ALA A 115 3.97 0.93 4.30
CA ALA A 115 3.67 -0.31 3.60
C ALA A 115 2.43 -1.01 4.20
N ALA A 116 2.34 -1.09 5.53
CA ALA A 116 1.21 -1.70 6.20
C ALA A 116 -0.09 -0.91 5.99
N GLN A 117 -0.02 0.43 6.04
CA GLN A 117 -1.19 1.26 5.72
C GLN A 117 -1.61 1.09 4.26
N ALA A 118 -0.69 1.05 3.31
CA ALA A 118 -1.03 0.78 1.92
C ALA A 118 -1.75 -0.58 1.79
N TRP A 119 -1.21 -1.63 2.41
CA TRP A 119 -1.82 -2.96 2.40
C TRP A 119 -3.20 -2.98 3.06
N ASN A 120 -3.36 -2.36 4.24
CA ASN A 120 -4.63 -2.30 4.96
C ASN A 120 -5.72 -1.60 4.14
N HIS A 121 -5.36 -0.51 3.43
CA HIS A 121 -6.28 0.20 2.56
C HIS A 121 -6.67 -0.62 1.32
N GLU A 122 -5.72 -1.31 0.68
CA GLU A 122 -6.05 -2.21 -0.43
C GLU A 122 -7.00 -3.32 0.01
N PHE A 123 -6.76 -3.89 1.19
CA PHE A 123 -7.62 -4.91 1.76
C PHE A 123 -9.01 -4.35 2.09
N PHE A 124 -9.08 -3.11 2.57
CA PHE A 124 -10.34 -2.41 2.82
C PHE A 124 -11.15 -2.19 1.53
N TRP A 125 -10.52 -1.71 0.45
CA TRP A 125 -11.22 -1.55 -0.83
C TRP A 125 -11.79 -2.85 -1.36
N LYS A 126 -11.07 -3.95 -1.20
CA LYS A 126 -11.53 -5.30 -1.56
C LYS A 126 -12.65 -5.80 -0.64
N SER A 127 -12.66 -5.36 0.61
CA SER A 127 -13.70 -5.70 1.60
C SER A 127 -15.04 -5.01 1.33
N LEU A 128 -15.06 -4.03 0.40
CA LEU A 128 -16.26 -3.31 0.01
C LEU A 128 -16.75 -3.74 -1.38
N LYS A 129 -18.06 -3.72 -1.55
CA LYS A 129 -18.75 -4.00 -2.82
C LYS A 129 -19.99 -3.13 -2.90
N PRO A 130 -20.24 -2.45 -4.02
CA PRO A 130 -21.52 -1.74 -4.24
C PRO A 130 -22.71 -2.67 -4.04
N GLY A 131 -23.61 -2.31 -3.12
CA GLY A 131 -24.76 -3.12 -2.72
C GLY A 131 -24.44 -4.34 -1.85
N GLY A 132 -23.15 -4.52 -1.49
CA GLY A 132 -22.71 -5.65 -0.67
C GLY A 132 -22.89 -7.01 -1.32
N SER A 133 -22.71 -8.08 -0.53
CA SER A 133 -23.09 -9.45 -0.88
C SER A 133 -23.60 -10.18 0.39
N LYS A 134 -23.79 -11.49 0.31
CA LYS A 134 -24.19 -12.32 1.47
C LYS A 134 -23.19 -13.45 1.66
N PRO A 135 -22.88 -13.84 2.89
CA PRO A 135 -22.03 -15.00 3.12
C PRO A 135 -22.80 -16.27 2.76
N GLU A 136 -22.15 -17.16 2.02
CA GLU A 136 -22.68 -18.44 1.58
C GLU A 136 -21.69 -19.58 1.80
N GLY A 137 -22.11 -20.80 1.54
CA GLY A 137 -21.24 -21.98 1.53
C GLY A 137 -20.47 -22.19 2.83
N GLU A 138 -19.16 -22.43 2.72
CA GLU A 138 -18.31 -22.73 3.87
C GLU A 138 -18.14 -21.55 4.80
N LEU A 139 -18.08 -20.32 4.27
CA LEU A 139 -18.00 -19.12 5.10
C LEU A 139 -19.23 -18.99 6.01
N LEU A 140 -20.43 -19.21 5.48
CA LEU A 140 -21.66 -19.15 6.28
C LEU A 140 -21.66 -20.22 7.40
N LYS A 141 -21.23 -21.44 7.10
CA LYS A 141 -21.10 -22.51 8.10
C LYS A 141 -20.14 -22.12 9.22
N LYS A 142 -18.97 -21.58 8.86
CA LYS A 142 -17.99 -21.10 9.85
C LYS A 142 -18.52 -19.93 10.69
N ILE A 143 -19.29 -19.01 10.08
CA ILE A 143 -19.98 -17.93 10.81
C ILE A 143 -20.96 -18.49 11.81
N GLN A 144 -21.78 -19.46 11.42
CA GLN A 144 -22.74 -20.13 12.32
C GLN A 144 -22.05 -20.87 13.44
N ALA A 145 -20.97 -21.59 13.14
CA ALA A 145 -20.19 -22.32 14.14
C ALA A 145 -19.49 -21.40 15.16
N SER A 146 -18.93 -20.28 14.69
CA SER A 146 -18.13 -19.37 15.54
C SER A 146 -18.97 -18.35 16.31
N PHE A 147 -20.08 -17.88 15.73
CA PHE A 147 -20.87 -16.76 16.26
C PHE A 147 -22.35 -17.06 16.47
N GLY A 148 -22.82 -18.25 16.08
CA GLY A 148 -24.22 -18.66 16.16
C GLY A 148 -25.10 -18.05 15.06
N SER A 149 -24.83 -16.84 14.60
CA SER A 149 -25.57 -16.19 13.52
C SER A 149 -24.76 -15.07 12.84
N LEU A 150 -25.18 -14.69 11.63
CA LEU A 150 -24.64 -13.52 10.94
C LEU A 150 -24.89 -12.22 11.71
N ASP A 151 -26.05 -12.10 12.35
CA ASP A 151 -26.40 -10.90 13.11
C ASP A 151 -25.52 -10.76 14.37
N SER A 152 -25.13 -11.87 14.98
CA SER A 152 -24.15 -11.86 16.09
C SER A 152 -22.77 -11.41 15.61
N LEU A 153 -22.30 -11.90 14.47
CA LEU A 153 -21.05 -11.43 13.85
C LEU A 153 -21.11 -9.93 13.52
N LYS A 154 -22.20 -9.47 12.89
CA LYS A 154 -22.38 -8.04 12.57
C LYS A 154 -22.29 -7.15 13.82
N ARG A 155 -22.92 -7.57 14.93
CA ARG A 155 -22.81 -6.85 16.21
C ARG A 155 -21.39 -6.81 16.72
N LEU A 156 -20.67 -7.94 16.71
CA LEU A 156 -19.27 -8.01 17.16
C LEU A 156 -18.36 -7.12 16.29
N LEU A 157 -18.59 -7.05 14.98
CA LEU A 157 -17.85 -6.13 14.11
C LEU A 157 -18.13 -4.66 14.45
N LEU A 158 -19.38 -4.32 14.72
CA LEU A 158 -19.75 -2.99 15.19
C LEU A 158 -19.09 -2.67 16.54
N ASP A 159 -19.20 -3.56 17.51
CA ASP A 159 -18.64 -3.36 18.84
C ASP A 159 -17.10 -3.22 18.80
N ALA A 160 -16.41 -4.04 18.02
CA ALA A 160 -14.96 -3.96 17.84
C ALA A 160 -14.55 -2.64 17.19
N SER A 161 -15.31 -2.17 16.19
CA SER A 161 -15.10 -0.90 15.50
C SER A 161 -15.26 0.29 16.45
N LEU A 162 -16.24 0.26 17.33
CA LEU A 162 -16.49 1.33 18.33
C LEU A 162 -15.48 1.26 19.47
N ALA A 163 -15.08 0.07 19.88
CA ALA A 163 -14.10 -0.14 20.94
C ALA A 163 -12.65 0.15 20.50
N GLN A 164 -12.38 0.33 19.20
CA GLN A 164 -11.05 0.74 18.73
C GLN A 164 -10.81 2.19 19.12
N PHE A 165 -9.98 2.39 20.15
CA PHE A 165 -9.60 3.72 20.62
C PHE A 165 -8.64 4.38 19.61
N GLY A 166 -9.01 5.58 19.15
CA GLY A 166 -8.21 6.30 18.14
C GLY A 166 -8.31 5.68 16.75
N SER A 167 -7.22 5.76 16.01
CA SER A 167 -7.10 5.27 14.63
C SER A 167 -6.85 3.76 14.60
N GLY A 168 -7.45 3.07 13.66
CA GLY A 168 -7.26 1.62 13.53
C GLY A 168 -8.30 0.96 12.64
N TRP A 169 -8.49 -0.32 12.85
CA TRP A 169 -9.20 -1.23 11.98
C TRP A 169 -9.98 -2.26 12.80
N ALA A 170 -11.12 -2.70 12.30
CA ALA A 170 -11.82 -3.88 12.80
C ALA A 170 -11.78 -4.97 11.73
N TRP A 171 -11.57 -6.22 12.13
CA TRP A 171 -11.32 -7.33 11.23
C TRP A 171 -12.20 -8.53 11.56
N LEU A 172 -12.66 -9.22 10.51
CA LEU A 172 -13.03 -10.63 10.59
C LEU A 172 -11.80 -11.43 10.17
N VAL A 173 -11.37 -12.35 11.02
CA VAL A 173 -10.20 -13.20 10.77
C VAL A 173 -10.51 -14.68 10.97
N LEU A 174 -9.71 -15.54 10.33
CA LEU A 174 -9.61 -16.95 10.68
C LEU A 174 -8.35 -17.18 11.51
N GLU A 175 -8.48 -17.80 12.67
CA GLU A 175 -7.39 -18.24 13.53
C GLU A 175 -7.54 -19.73 13.82
N GLY A 176 -6.62 -20.55 13.31
CA GLY A 176 -6.86 -21.99 13.22
C GLY A 176 -8.11 -22.28 12.39
N ASP A 177 -9.08 -22.98 12.97
CA ASP A 177 -10.36 -23.29 12.30
C ASP A 177 -11.52 -22.37 12.73
N THR A 178 -11.27 -21.40 13.59
CA THR A 178 -12.31 -20.56 14.21
C THR A 178 -12.26 -19.14 13.65
N LEU A 179 -13.42 -18.59 13.29
CA LEU A 179 -13.55 -17.18 12.98
C LEU A 179 -13.54 -16.34 14.26
N LYS A 180 -12.83 -15.21 14.21
CA LYS A 180 -12.79 -14.23 15.29
C LYS A 180 -12.99 -12.82 14.74
N VAL A 181 -13.50 -11.94 15.60
CA VAL A 181 -13.49 -10.50 15.37
C VAL A 181 -12.38 -9.90 16.22
N VAL A 182 -11.45 -9.21 15.59
CA VAL A 182 -10.33 -8.54 16.26
C VAL A 182 -10.25 -7.08 15.84
N LYS A 183 -9.47 -6.28 16.57
CA LYS A 183 -9.18 -4.89 16.23
C LYS A 183 -7.68 -4.64 16.36
N THR A 184 -7.16 -3.77 15.49
CA THR A 184 -5.75 -3.36 15.50
C THR A 184 -5.64 -1.84 15.45
N GLY A 185 -4.63 -1.30 16.11
CA GLY A 185 -4.37 0.14 16.11
C GLY A 185 -3.41 0.58 15.01
N ASN A 186 -3.58 1.78 14.52
CA ASN A 186 -2.65 2.42 13.56
C ASN A 186 -2.42 1.57 12.29
N ALA A 187 -1.18 1.13 12.07
CA ALA A 187 -0.77 0.35 10.89
C ALA A 187 -0.78 -1.17 11.12
N ASP A 188 -1.02 -1.61 12.36
CA ASP A 188 -1.02 -3.03 12.69
C ASP A 188 -2.14 -3.80 11.97
N ASN A 189 -1.91 -5.06 11.69
CA ASN A 189 -2.90 -5.94 11.05
C ASN A 189 -2.73 -7.42 11.44
N PRO A 190 -3.76 -8.25 11.21
CA PRO A 190 -3.80 -9.65 11.67
C PRO A 190 -2.72 -10.57 11.10
N LEU A 191 -2.18 -10.29 9.89
CA LEU A 191 -1.11 -11.10 9.30
C LEU A 191 0.14 -11.14 10.17
N LEU A 192 0.39 -10.07 10.93
CA LEU A 192 1.54 -9.97 11.83
C LEU A 192 1.37 -10.84 13.08
N HIS A 193 0.16 -11.31 13.33
CA HIS A 193 -0.23 -12.12 14.47
C HIS A 193 -0.57 -13.56 14.09
N GLY A 194 -0.23 -13.99 12.87
CA GLY A 194 -0.50 -15.35 12.39
C GLY A 194 -1.97 -15.64 12.10
N GLN A 195 -2.78 -14.60 11.94
CA GLN A 195 -4.21 -14.71 11.63
C GLN A 195 -4.43 -14.46 10.12
N VAL A 196 -5.45 -15.08 9.55
CA VAL A 196 -5.85 -14.87 8.14
C VAL A 196 -6.98 -13.84 8.11
N PRO A 197 -6.75 -12.62 7.59
CA PRO A 197 -7.79 -11.61 7.46
C PRO A 197 -8.79 -12.00 6.36
N LEU A 198 -10.08 -11.87 6.65
CA LEU A 198 -11.16 -12.15 5.70
C LEU A 198 -11.88 -10.87 5.24
N LEU A 199 -12.14 -9.94 6.17
CA LEU A 199 -12.70 -8.61 5.91
C LEU A 199 -12.10 -7.60 6.88
N THR A 200 -12.11 -6.32 6.48
CA THR A 200 -11.76 -5.22 7.37
C THR A 200 -12.71 -4.02 7.21
N ILE A 201 -12.81 -3.25 8.29
CA ILE A 201 -13.48 -1.94 8.33
C ILE A 201 -12.44 -0.93 8.82
N ASP A 202 -12.20 0.11 8.04
CA ASP A 202 -11.37 1.23 8.43
C ASP A 202 -12.12 2.12 9.42
N VAL A 203 -11.55 2.35 10.60
CA VAL A 203 -12.11 3.25 11.62
C VAL A 203 -11.22 4.45 11.93
N TRP A 204 -10.25 4.73 11.06
CA TRP A 204 -9.57 6.01 11.03
C TRP A 204 -10.58 7.13 10.70
N GLU A 205 -10.42 8.30 11.30
CA GLU A 205 -11.35 9.42 11.05
C GLU A 205 -11.40 9.85 9.59
N HIS A 206 -10.30 9.73 8.86
CA HIS A 206 -10.27 10.05 7.42
C HIS A 206 -11.23 9.20 6.58
N ALA A 207 -11.60 8.01 7.06
CA ALA A 207 -12.52 7.12 6.36
C ALA A 207 -13.98 7.59 6.40
N TYR A 208 -14.35 8.41 7.40
CA TYR A 208 -15.77 8.73 7.63
C TYR A 208 -16.08 10.17 8.04
N TYR A 209 -15.10 10.97 8.46
CA TYR A 209 -15.37 12.25 9.13
C TYR A 209 -16.09 13.27 8.23
N LEU A 210 -15.84 13.25 6.91
CA LEU A 210 -16.52 14.15 5.98
C LEU A 210 -18.03 13.86 5.86
N ASP A 211 -18.43 12.59 5.97
CA ASP A 211 -19.81 12.17 5.80
C ASP A 211 -20.55 12.03 7.14
N TYR A 212 -19.86 11.58 8.18
CA TYR A 212 -20.47 11.19 9.45
C TYR A 212 -19.97 11.98 10.65
N GLN A 213 -18.92 12.79 10.54
CA GLN A 213 -18.28 13.52 11.64
C GLN A 213 -17.94 12.55 12.79
N ASN A 214 -18.40 12.83 14.01
CA ASN A 214 -18.15 11.99 15.19
C ASN A 214 -19.03 10.73 15.27
N ARG A 215 -19.90 10.49 14.28
CA ARG A 215 -20.85 9.37 14.28
C ARG A 215 -20.23 8.10 13.66
N ARG A 216 -19.08 7.64 14.22
CA ARG A 216 -18.41 6.40 13.77
C ARG A 216 -19.38 5.23 13.70
N GLY A 217 -20.30 5.11 14.68
CA GLY A 217 -21.27 4.02 14.71
C GLY A 217 -22.20 3.97 13.49
N ASP A 218 -22.66 5.12 13.02
CA ASP A 218 -23.53 5.21 11.83
C ASP A 218 -22.77 4.80 10.57
N TYR A 219 -21.53 5.27 10.43
CA TYR A 219 -20.64 4.87 9.33
C TYR A 219 -20.37 3.35 9.31
N VAL A 220 -19.97 2.79 10.44
CA VAL A 220 -19.68 1.35 10.54
C VAL A 220 -20.94 0.53 10.26
N LYS A 221 -22.08 0.95 10.81
CA LYS A 221 -23.37 0.30 10.54
C LYS A 221 -23.74 0.35 9.06
N ALA A 222 -23.54 1.50 8.41
CA ALA A 222 -23.80 1.66 6.98
C ALA A 222 -22.95 0.69 6.14
N ILE A 223 -21.67 0.52 6.46
CA ILE A 223 -20.79 -0.46 5.80
C ILE A 223 -21.27 -1.89 6.04
N ILE A 224 -21.50 -2.27 7.29
CA ILE A 224 -21.87 -3.64 7.66
C ILE A 224 -23.17 -4.07 6.99
N ASP A 225 -24.14 -3.18 6.89
CA ASP A 225 -25.45 -3.50 6.36
C ASP A 225 -25.54 -3.47 4.83
N ASN A 226 -24.68 -2.67 4.16
CA ASN A 226 -24.87 -2.36 2.76
C ASN A 226 -23.66 -2.59 1.84
N LEU A 227 -22.45 -2.68 2.38
CA LEU A 227 -21.25 -2.64 1.53
C LEU A 227 -20.29 -3.82 1.70
N LEU A 228 -20.44 -4.67 2.74
CA LEU A 228 -19.48 -5.75 2.95
C LEU A 228 -19.48 -6.75 1.79
N ASN A 229 -18.27 -7.04 1.31
CA ASN A 229 -17.99 -8.00 0.25
C ASN A 229 -17.73 -9.40 0.82
N TRP A 230 -18.81 -10.13 1.11
CA TRP A 230 -18.72 -11.49 1.63
C TRP A 230 -18.15 -12.49 0.63
N ASP A 231 -18.21 -12.20 -0.68
CA ASP A 231 -17.57 -13.02 -1.72
C ASP A 231 -16.04 -12.94 -1.56
N PHE A 232 -15.51 -11.74 -1.30
CA PHE A 232 -14.09 -11.55 -1.00
C PHE A 232 -13.70 -12.26 0.29
N ALA A 233 -14.52 -12.17 1.35
CA ALA A 233 -14.27 -12.91 2.58
C ALA A 233 -14.20 -14.42 2.36
N ALA A 234 -15.10 -14.98 1.56
CA ALA A 234 -15.10 -16.40 1.20
C ALA A 234 -13.88 -16.80 0.38
N ALA A 235 -13.43 -15.91 -0.53
CA ALA A 235 -12.23 -16.15 -1.34
C ALA A 235 -10.93 -16.16 -0.52
N ASN A 236 -10.90 -15.49 0.65
CA ASN A 236 -9.76 -15.48 1.56
C ASN A 236 -9.73 -16.67 2.52
N LEU A 237 -10.78 -17.50 2.58
CA LEU A 237 -10.72 -18.75 3.33
C LEU A 237 -9.67 -19.67 2.69
N PRO A 238 -8.75 -20.27 3.48
CA PRO A 238 -7.86 -21.30 2.98
C PRO A 238 -8.66 -22.44 2.36
N LYS A 239 -8.24 -22.91 1.20
CA LYS A 239 -8.83 -24.10 0.59
C LYS A 239 -8.45 -25.31 1.43
N SER A 240 -9.43 -26.06 1.89
CA SER A 240 -9.27 -27.37 2.55
C SER A 240 -8.74 -28.40 1.60
#